data_ad73448c644b80a2102b42c54ba1b129
#
_entry.id   ad73448c644b80a2102b42c54ba1b129
#
_cell.length_a   1.000
_cell.length_b   1.000
_cell.length_c   1.000
_cell.angle_alpha   90.00
_cell.angle_beta   90.00
_cell.angle_gamma   90.00
#
_symmetry.space_group_name_H-M   'P 1'
#
loop_
_entity.id
_entity.type
_entity.pdbx_description
1 polymer ?
#
loop_
_entity_poly.entity_id
_entity_poly.type
_entity_poly.pdbx_seq_one_letter_code
_entity_poly.pdbx_strand_id
1 'polypeptide(L)'
;MKRFFRFCARFIDDRDGVSAILVGLCLSAMLGGAGLAVDVGLWYADRRDAQGAADAAAYTAAVDYTNSTSPSVAFSTASARAVAAQYGFTNGSNGVTVTVNSPPTSGNYTAASYYAFEVIITKPETLFFSSLFIKSASIKARAVAIPATSGEYCMEILNTTAGASNVNLNASNGATINMPKCGIADNGPGSCAMTLSGGADLTMKSLAVVGNYCTSNGASVTVTGTKTTGAAAVADPYASVSLSSVEASTSTTISNCNHTNASYTSGSNTLSPGVYCGGLNISNGATATMSPGVYYVVGNTFTLGGGSTVTADGVTIILTGSGSNYATAQIANGVTFNLTAPTTGSTAGIAMWADSASPTTSNTSLAGGANFNVTGALYFPTQQVSFSNGASNNTSCLQLIAYDVTFSGSGTFSDTGCTAAGSRPIGGQATPQIVE
;
A
#
# COMPACT_ATOMS: atom_id res chain seq x y z
N MET A 1 58.02 -10.50 7.58
CA MET A 1 58.60 -11.76 8.00
C MET A 1 59.96 -11.61 8.69
N LYS A 2 60.98 -10.97 8.09
CA LYS A 2 62.32 -10.86 8.74
C LYS A 2 62.37 -10.09 10.08
N ARG A 3 61.49 -9.12 10.33
CA ARG A 3 61.41 -8.37 11.61
C ARG A 3 60.75 -9.19 12.72
N PHE A 4 59.78 -10.03 12.40
CA PHE A 4 59.11 -10.91 13.34
C PHE A 4 60.06 -12.04 13.82
N PHE A 5 60.81 -12.66 12.94
CA PHE A 5 61.85 -13.66 13.27
C PHE A 5 62.97 -13.09 14.15
N ARG A 6 63.39 -11.84 13.92
CA ARG A 6 64.39 -11.16 14.78
C ARG A 6 63.82 -10.82 16.16
N PHE A 7 62.55 -10.56 16.26
CA PHE A 7 61.85 -10.33 17.53
C PHE A 7 61.78 -11.63 18.34
N CYS A 8 61.34 -12.72 17.75
CA CYS A 8 61.32 -14.05 18.37
C CYS A 8 62.71 -14.56 18.77
N ALA A 9 63.75 -14.32 17.97
CA ALA A 9 65.13 -14.73 18.30
C ALA A 9 65.70 -13.97 19.48
N ARG A 10 65.34 -12.70 19.72
CA ARG A 10 65.73 -11.94 20.92
C ARG A 10 65.07 -12.44 22.16
N PHE A 11 63.88 -13.02 22.12
CA PHE A 11 63.18 -13.61 23.27
C PHE A 11 63.82 -14.90 23.76
N ILE A 12 64.51 -15.64 22.92
CA ILE A 12 65.18 -16.90 23.29
C ILE A 12 66.49 -16.63 24.02
N ASP A 13 67.10 -15.45 23.83
CA ASP A 13 68.39 -15.07 24.42
C ASP A 13 68.28 -14.25 25.70
N ASP A 14 67.03 -13.82 26.07
CA ASP A 14 66.77 -12.99 27.27
C ASP A 14 66.53 -13.87 28.49
N ARG A 15 67.51 -13.88 29.42
CA ARG A 15 67.46 -14.70 30.64
C ARG A 15 66.71 -14.04 31.81
N ASP A 16 66.18 -12.83 31.62
CA ASP A 16 65.36 -12.17 32.62
C ASP A 16 63.90 -12.67 32.48
N GLY A 17 63.43 -13.46 33.39
CA GLY A 17 62.13 -14.16 33.38
C GLY A 17 60.88 -13.28 33.22
N VAL A 18 61.03 -11.96 33.16
CA VAL A 18 59.95 -10.97 32.86
C VAL A 18 59.42 -11.11 31.44
N SER A 19 60.30 -11.39 30.46
CA SER A 19 59.88 -11.57 29.05
C SER A 19 58.98 -12.79 28.87
N ALA A 20 59.24 -13.88 29.57
CA ALA A 20 58.41 -15.10 29.50
C ALA A 20 56.99 -14.89 30.04
N ILE A 21 56.84 -14.08 31.10
CA ILE A 21 55.57 -13.75 31.69
C ILE A 21 54.76 -12.87 30.72
N LEU A 22 55.39 -11.84 30.12
CA LEU A 22 54.75 -10.96 29.13
C LEU A 22 54.33 -11.73 27.88
N VAL A 23 55.17 -12.63 27.36
CA VAL A 23 54.83 -13.48 26.22
C VAL A 23 53.67 -14.42 26.56
N GLY A 24 53.65 -15.02 27.74
CA GLY A 24 52.55 -15.87 28.20
C GLY A 24 51.21 -15.14 28.30
N LEU A 25 51.21 -13.91 28.83
CA LEU A 25 50.03 -13.06 28.88
C LEU A 25 49.54 -12.60 27.49
N CYS A 26 50.46 -12.16 26.64
CA CYS A 26 50.13 -11.77 25.27
C CYS A 26 49.64 -12.95 24.44
N LEU A 27 50.25 -14.13 24.59
CA LEU A 27 49.84 -15.32 23.86
C LEU A 27 48.45 -15.80 24.27
N SER A 28 48.14 -15.80 25.55
CA SER A 28 46.78 -16.15 26.03
C SER A 28 45.71 -15.17 25.55
N ALA A 29 46.00 -13.85 25.54
CA ALA A 29 45.10 -12.84 24.99
C ALA A 29 44.92 -12.99 23.49
N MET A 30 45.98 -13.28 22.74
CA MET A 30 45.93 -13.54 21.31
C MET A 30 45.15 -14.81 20.97
N LEU A 31 45.35 -15.89 21.68
CA LEU A 31 44.63 -17.15 21.51
C LEU A 31 43.14 -16.98 21.87
N GLY A 32 42.85 -16.28 22.96
CA GLY A 32 41.47 -15.96 23.35
C GLY A 32 40.77 -15.10 22.32
N GLY A 33 41.41 -14.05 21.80
CA GLY A 33 40.90 -13.21 20.75
C GLY A 33 40.69 -13.94 19.42
N ALA A 34 41.64 -14.78 19.01
CA ALA A 34 41.50 -15.59 17.80
C ALA A 34 40.36 -16.62 17.92
N GLY A 35 40.22 -17.26 19.11
CA GLY A 35 39.17 -18.20 19.37
C GLY A 35 37.79 -17.55 19.35
N LEU A 36 37.64 -16.37 19.96
CA LEU A 36 36.39 -15.60 19.92
C LEU A 36 36.04 -15.18 18.48
N ALA A 37 37.04 -14.82 17.67
CA ALA A 37 36.84 -14.48 16.26
C ALA A 37 36.30 -15.67 15.42
N VAL A 38 36.72 -16.91 15.77
CA VAL A 38 36.18 -18.12 15.14
C VAL A 38 34.72 -18.32 15.51
N ASP A 39 34.32 -18.24 16.78
CA ASP A 39 32.93 -18.39 17.19
C ASP A 39 32.04 -17.35 16.54
N VAL A 40 32.42 -16.06 16.55
CA VAL A 40 31.68 -14.97 15.93
C VAL A 40 31.57 -15.15 14.40
N GLY A 41 32.65 -15.62 13.79
CA GLY A 41 32.66 -15.92 12.33
C GLY A 41 31.68 -17.03 11.94
N LEU A 42 31.59 -18.09 12.74
CA LEU A 42 30.60 -19.17 12.55
C LEU A 42 29.17 -18.67 12.77
N TRP A 43 28.91 -17.90 13.83
CA TRP A 43 27.59 -17.35 14.09
C TRP A 43 27.13 -16.39 12.98
N TYR A 44 28.05 -15.62 12.41
CA TYR A 44 27.75 -14.75 11.28
C TYR A 44 27.39 -15.57 10.02
N ALA A 45 28.13 -16.66 9.75
CA ALA A 45 27.81 -17.56 8.64
C ALA A 45 26.46 -18.23 8.85
N ASP A 46 26.21 -18.79 10.02
CA ASP A 46 24.94 -19.44 10.36
C ASP A 46 23.75 -18.47 10.32
N ARG A 47 23.94 -17.23 10.76
CA ARG A 47 22.90 -16.19 10.64
C ARG A 47 22.56 -15.86 9.20
N ARG A 48 23.55 -15.82 8.31
CA ARG A 48 23.35 -15.58 6.88
C ARG A 48 22.58 -16.74 6.25
N ASP A 49 22.94 -17.96 6.59
CA ASP A 49 22.25 -19.16 6.10
C ASP A 49 20.81 -19.22 6.63
N ALA A 50 20.59 -18.88 7.90
CA ALA A 50 19.26 -18.79 8.48
C ALA A 50 18.41 -17.69 7.84
N GLN A 51 19.00 -16.55 7.44
CA GLN A 51 18.28 -15.50 6.72
C GLN A 51 17.86 -15.99 5.34
N GLY A 52 18.76 -16.62 4.57
CA GLY A 52 18.39 -17.21 3.27
C GLY A 52 17.28 -18.27 3.37
N ALA A 53 17.30 -19.07 4.44
CA ALA A 53 16.25 -20.04 4.73
C ALA A 53 14.91 -19.38 5.09
N ALA A 54 14.94 -18.30 5.90
CA ALA A 54 13.73 -17.56 6.26
C ALA A 54 13.12 -16.86 5.05
N ASP A 55 13.94 -16.24 4.20
CA ASP A 55 13.51 -15.58 2.96
C ASP A 55 12.84 -16.59 2.01
N ALA A 56 13.49 -17.74 1.76
CA ALA A 56 12.95 -18.78 0.91
C ALA A 56 11.65 -19.38 1.48
N ALA A 57 11.57 -19.61 2.78
CA ALA A 57 10.41 -20.16 3.44
C ALA A 57 9.22 -19.18 3.43
N ALA A 58 9.43 -17.88 3.72
CA ALA A 58 8.40 -16.86 3.67
C ALA A 58 7.87 -16.68 2.24
N TYR A 59 8.77 -16.61 1.26
CA TYR A 59 8.41 -16.52 -0.16
C TYR A 59 7.57 -17.72 -0.60
N THR A 60 7.97 -18.94 -0.25
CA THR A 60 7.22 -20.16 -0.59
C THR A 60 5.82 -20.16 0.03
N ALA A 61 5.68 -19.75 1.29
CA ALA A 61 4.36 -19.63 1.91
C ALA A 61 3.46 -18.67 1.13
N ALA A 62 3.99 -17.54 0.70
CA ALA A 62 3.27 -16.56 -0.09
C ALA A 62 2.91 -17.08 -1.50
N VAL A 63 3.81 -17.83 -2.16
CA VAL A 63 3.55 -18.47 -3.47
C VAL A 63 2.44 -19.51 -3.35
N ASP A 64 2.51 -20.38 -2.35
CA ASP A 64 1.53 -21.44 -2.16
C ASP A 64 0.15 -20.85 -1.84
N TYR A 65 0.10 -19.79 -1.03
CA TYR A 65 -1.15 -19.09 -0.76
C TYR A 65 -1.74 -18.48 -2.04
N THR A 66 -0.90 -17.86 -2.89
CA THR A 66 -1.32 -17.26 -4.17
C THR A 66 -1.88 -18.28 -5.15
N ASN A 67 -1.20 -19.44 -5.28
CA ASN A 67 -1.50 -20.43 -6.32
C ASN A 67 -2.56 -21.46 -5.90
N SER A 68 -2.99 -21.43 -4.64
CA SER A 68 -4.00 -22.38 -4.14
C SER A 68 -5.40 -21.99 -4.59
N THR A 69 -6.16 -22.94 -5.07
CA THR A 69 -7.61 -22.79 -5.34
C THR A 69 -8.44 -22.65 -4.06
N SER A 70 -7.86 -23.02 -2.91
CA SER A 70 -8.44 -22.85 -1.58
C SER A 70 -7.33 -22.36 -0.64
N PRO A 71 -7.01 -21.06 -0.64
CA PRO A 71 -5.93 -20.51 0.16
C PRO A 71 -6.07 -20.85 1.65
N SER A 72 -5.02 -21.41 2.24
CA SER A 72 -5.01 -21.84 3.64
C SER A 72 -3.69 -21.47 4.31
N VAL A 73 -3.77 -20.68 5.36
CA VAL A 73 -2.61 -20.30 6.19
C VAL A 73 -1.93 -21.55 6.77
N ALA A 74 -2.72 -22.58 7.15
CA ALA A 74 -2.17 -23.83 7.69
C ALA A 74 -1.33 -24.57 6.66
N PHE A 75 -1.79 -24.66 5.40
CA PHE A 75 -1.05 -25.27 4.31
C PHE A 75 0.25 -24.50 4.01
N SER A 76 0.16 -23.20 3.83
CA SER A 76 1.33 -22.35 3.56
C SER A 76 2.34 -22.37 4.71
N THR A 77 1.88 -22.51 5.96
CA THR A 77 2.74 -22.70 7.14
C THR A 77 3.51 -24.03 7.06
N ALA A 78 2.86 -25.10 6.62
CA ALA A 78 3.53 -26.40 6.46
C ALA A 78 4.59 -26.36 5.35
N SER A 79 4.29 -25.72 4.23
CA SER A 79 5.22 -25.51 3.12
C SER A 79 6.43 -24.69 3.53
N ALA A 80 6.23 -23.58 4.26
CA ALA A 80 7.32 -22.77 4.79
C ALA A 80 8.28 -23.58 5.67
N ARG A 81 7.73 -24.38 6.59
CA ARG A 81 8.55 -25.25 7.45
C ARG A 81 9.29 -26.34 6.67
N ALA A 82 8.68 -26.89 5.64
CA ALA A 82 9.33 -27.87 4.76
C ALA A 82 10.53 -27.27 4.03
N VAL A 83 10.38 -26.04 3.51
CA VAL A 83 11.49 -25.33 2.85
C VAL A 83 12.60 -25.00 3.84
N ALA A 84 12.28 -24.46 5.03
CA ALA A 84 13.28 -24.20 6.05
C ALA A 84 14.08 -25.47 6.41
N ALA A 85 13.42 -26.63 6.47
CA ALA A 85 14.07 -27.93 6.70
C ALA A 85 15.01 -28.33 5.56
N GLN A 86 14.70 -28.02 4.29
CA GLN A 86 15.60 -28.27 3.15
C GLN A 86 16.88 -27.43 3.24
N TYR A 87 16.82 -26.25 3.86
CA TYR A 87 17.98 -25.42 4.15
C TYR A 87 18.69 -25.81 5.45
N GLY A 88 18.32 -26.95 6.07
CA GLY A 88 18.96 -27.46 7.31
C GLY A 88 18.33 -26.98 8.61
N PHE A 89 17.25 -26.19 8.58
CA PHE A 89 16.55 -25.64 9.75
C PHE A 89 15.24 -26.38 10.02
N THR A 90 15.35 -27.62 10.53
CA THR A 90 14.17 -28.43 10.85
C THR A 90 13.58 -28.02 12.19
N ASN A 91 12.30 -27.61 12.19
CA ASN A 91 11.59 -27.19 13.40
C ASN A 91 11.57 -28.30 14.46
N GLY A 92 11.98 -28.00 15.69
CA GLY A 92 12.05 -28.93 16.83
C GLY A 92 13.29 -29.84 16.84
N SER A 93 14.19 -29.77 15.85
CA SER A 93 15.43 -30.54 15.80
C SER A 93 16.62 -29.69 16.29
N ASN A 94 17.51 -30.26 17.11
CA ASN A 94 18.72 -29.60 17.61
C ASN A 94 18.47 -28.20 18.24
N GLY A 95 17.30 -27.99 18.84
CA GLY A 95 16.91 -26.71 19.44
C GLY A 95 16.49 -25.64 18.42
N VAL A 96 16.46 -25.96 17.14
CA VAL A 96 15.97 -25.03 16.09
C VAL A 96 14.47 -24.84 16.23
N THR A 97 14.01 -23.60 16.18
CA THR A 97 12.59 -23.26 16.08
C THR A 97 12.31 -22.51 14.78
N VAL A 98 11.29 -22.94 14.04
CA VAL A 98 10.78 -22.26 12.86
C VAL A 98 9.34 -21.83 13.15
N THR A 99 9.18 -20.54 13.46
CA THR A 99 7.87 -19.94 13.73
C THR A 99 7.36 -19.30 12.45
N VAL A 100 6.12 -19.64 12.07
CA VAL A 100 5.44 -19.03 10.92
C VAL A 100 4.18 -18.36 11.43
N ASN A 101 4.06 -17.07 11.19
CA ASN A 101 2.92 -16.26 11.59
C ASN A 101 2.21 -15.67 10.35
N SER A 102 0.91 -15.64 10.38
CA SER A 102 0.09 -14.90 9.43
C SER A 102 -1.17 -14.42 10.16
N PRO A 103 -1.31 -13.09 10.36
CA PRO A 103 -0.41 -12.02 9.97
C PRO A 103 0.92 -11.99 10.75
N PRO A 104 1.93 -11.23 10.29
CA PRO A 104 3.16 -10.94 11.02
C PRO A 104 2.92 -10.33 12.39
N THR A 105 3.82 -10.62 13.33
CA THR A 105 3.72 -10.13 14.72
C THR A 105 4.29 -8.72 14.91
N SER A 106 5.08 -8.23 13.95
CA SER A 106 5.70 -6.90 13.96
C SER A 106 5.98 -6.41 12.55
N GLY A 107 6.28 -5.12 12.39
CA GLY A 107 6.55 -4.46 11.12
C GLY A 107 5.30 -3.85 10.48
N ASN A 108 5.40 -3.55 9.19
CA ASN A 108 4.37 -2.78 8.47
C ASN A 108 3.19 -3.64 7.98
N TYR A 109 3.30 -4.98 8.02
CA TYR A 109 2.35 -5.92 7.42
C TYR A 109 1.57 -6.73 8.46
N THR A 110 1.34 -6.16 9.65
CA THR A 110 0.65 -6.82 10.78
C THR A 110 -0.87 -6.90 10.61
N ALA A 111 -1.47 -6.16 9.69
CA ALA A 111 -2.89 -6.25 9.42
C ALA A 111 -3.25 -7.57 8.70
N ALA A 112 -4.32 -8.24 9.15
CA ALA A 112 -4.78 -9.49 8.55
C ALA A 112 -5.10 -9.38 7.04
N SER A 113 -5.48 -8.20 6.58
CA SER A 113 -5.80 -7.90 5.17
C SER A 113 -4.63 -8.09 4.21
N TYR A 114 -3.38 -8.09 4.70
CA TYR A 114 -2.20 -8.33 3.83
C TYR A 114 -1.96 -9.80 3.53
N TYR A 115 -2.55 -10.74 4.30
CA TYR A 115 -2.24 -12.18 4.21
C TYR A 115 -0.74 -12.48 4.20
N ALA A 116 0.05 -11.60 4.83
CA ALA A 116 1.50 -11.71 4.85
C ALA A 116 1.96 -12.89 5.72
N PHE A 117 3.07 -13.51 5.34
CA PHE A 117 3.70 -14.62 6.06
C PHE A 117 5.03 -14.17 6.64
N GLU A 118 5.14 -14.22 7.96
CA GLU A 118 6.38 -14.00 8.70
C GLU A 118 6.99 -15.35 9.03
N VAL A 119 8.25 -15.54 8.67
CA VAL A 119 9.04 -16.71 9.10
C VAL A 119 10.16 -16.23 10.00
N ILE A 120 10.23 -16.82 11.20
CA ILE A 120 11.27 -16.56 12.18
C ILE A 120 12.01 -17.87 12.45
N ILE A 121 13.31 -17.91 12.15
CA ILE A 121 14.18 -19.03 12.46
C ILE A 121 15.07 -18.64 13.63
N THR A 122 15.04 -19.45 14.70
CA THR A 122 15.96 -19.31 15.84
C THR A 122 16.73 -20.61 15.99
N LYS A 123 18.08 -20.51 16.07
CA LYS A 123 18.99 -21.63 16.24
C LYS A 123 19.94 -21.34 17.39
N PRO A 124 20.07 -22.24 18.38
CA PRO A 124 21.13 -22.15 19.37
C PRO A 124 22.47 -22.41 18.71
N GLU A 125 23.49 -21.68 19.15
CA GLU A 125 24.84 -21.77 18.60
C GLU A 125 25.76 -22.59 19.49
N THR A 126 26.68 -23.30 18.84
CA THR A 126 27.75 -24.02 19.54
C THR A 126 28.77 -22.99 20.01
N LEU A 127 29.09 -23.09 21.29
CA LEU A 127 30.12 -22.26 21.94
C LEU A 127 31.42 -23.08 22.04
N PHE A 128 32.44 -22.70 21.30
CA PHE A 128 33.77 -23.31 21.43
C PHE A 128 34.60 -22.50 22.43
N PHE A 129 35.10 -21.37 22.06
CA PHE A 129 35.92 -20.50 22.91
C PHE A 129 35.10 -19.55 23.76
N SER A 130 33.97 -19.10 23.25
CA SER A 130 33.04 -18.20 23.96
C SER A 130 32.39 -18.87 25.18
N SER A 131 32.39 -20.20 25.28
CA SER A 131 31.90 -20.96 26.45
C SER A 131 32.58 -20.58 27.77
N LEU A 132 33.77 -19.99 27.73
CA LEU A 132 34.48 -19.44 28.89
C LEU A 132 33.81 -18.17 29.44
N PHE A 133 33.03 -17.45 28.63
CA PHE A 133 32.50 -16.13 28.98
C PHE A 133 30.96 -16.10 29.01
N ILE A 134 30.28 -16.89 28.14
CA ILE A 134 28.85 -16.95 28.05
C ILE A 134 28.34 -18.39 28.11
N LYS A 135 27.10 -18.57 28.59
CA LYS A 135 26.53 -19.91 28.77
C LYS A 135 25.69 -20.36 27.55
N SER A 136 25.20 -19.43 26.75
CA SER A 136 24.41 -19.72 25.56
C SER A 136 24.49 -18.56 24.58
N ALA A 137 24.39 -18.86 23.29
CA ALA A 137 24.17 -17.92 22.20
C ALA A 137 23.13 -18.50 21.27
N SER A 138 22.36 -17.66 20.61
CA SER A 138 21.45 -18.05 19.56
C SER A 138 21.41 -17.00 18.48
N ILE A 139 21.29 -17.44 17.24
CA ILE A 139 20.98 -16.56 16.10
C ILE A 139 19.48 -16.52 15.89
N LYS A 140 19.02 -15.39 15.32
CA LYS A 140 17.65 -15.19 14.89
C LYS A 140 17.66 -14.55 13.50
N ALA A 141 16.90 -15.14 12.59
CA ALA A 141 16.62 -14.59 11.27
C ALA A 141 15.11 -14.38 11.12
N ARG A 142 14.70 -13.36 10.39
CA ARG A 142 13.29 -13.03 10.14
C ARG A 142 13.10 -12.60 8.70
N ALA A 143 12.05 -13.08 8.08
CA ALA A 143 11.60 -12.62 6.77
C ALA A 143 10.09 -12.48 6.74
N VAL A 144 9.59 -11.54 5.97
CA VAL A 144 8.16 -11.38 5.70
C VAL A 144 7.94 -11.34 4.20
N ALA A 145 7.00 -12.15 3.71
CA ALA A 145 6.56 -12.14 2.33
C ALA A 145 5.06 -11.93 2.22
N ILE A 146 4.63 -11.23 1.18
CA ILE A 146 3.22 -11.04 0.83
C ILE A 146 2.88 -11.87 -0.40
N PRO A 147 1.70 -12.51 -0.44
CA PRO A 147 1.24 -13.26 -1.61
C PRO A 147 1.00 -12.30 -2.80
N ALA A 148 1.11 -12.83 -4.01
CA ALA A 148 0.60 -12.13 -5.17
C ALA A 148 -0.93 -12.12 -5.09
N THR A 149 -1.52 -10.98 -5.36
CA THR A 149 -2.95 -10.89 -5.61
C THR A 149 -3.17 -10.93 -7.12
N SER A 150 -3.92 -11.92 -7.58
CA SER A 150 -4.24 -12.07 -9.00
C SER A 150 -5.24 -10.98 -9.41
N GLY A 151 -4.76 -9.96 -10.11
CA GLY A 151 -5.59 -8.95 -10.77
C GLY A 151 -5.01 -7.54 -10.62
N GLU A 152 -4.86 -6.87 -11.74
CA GLU A 152 -4.72 -5.40 -11.72
C GLU A 152 -6.10 -4.81 -11.65
N TYR A 153 -6.42 -4.12 -10.56
CA TYR A 153 -7.65 -3.37 -10.40
C TYR A 153 -7.36 -1.89 -10.56
N CYS A 154 -8.30 -1.16 -11.18
CA CYS A 154 -8.28 0.31 -11.27
C CYS A 154 -9.34 0.92 -10.37
N MET A 155 -10.27 0.11 -9.90
CA MET A 155 -11.30 0.53 -8.97
C MET A 155 -11.32 -0.41 -7.77
N GLU A 156 -11.34 0.17 -6.57
CA GLU A 156 -11.49 -0.56 -5.31
C GLU A 156 -12.58 0.10 -4.46
N ILE A 157 -13.52 -0.71 -4.00
CA ILE A 157 -14.57 -0.29 -3.10
C ILE A 157 -14.27 -0.86 -1.71
N LEU A 158 -14.10 0.05 -0.74
CA LEU A 158 -13.54 -0.24 0.58
C LEU A 158 -14.58 -0.63 1.63
N ASN A 159 -15.87 -0.38 1.38
CA ASN A 159 -16.92 -0.65 2.36
C ASN A 159 -17.05 -2.15 2.63
N THR A 160 -16.67 -2.55 3.85
CA THR A 160 -16.77 -3.94 4.34
C THR A 160 -17.98 -4.16 5.25
N THR A 161 -18.92 -3.21 5.30
CA THR A 161 -20.07 -3.31 6.20
C THR A 161 -21.00 -4.45 5.77
N ALA A 162 -21.17 -5.42 6.65
CA ALA A 162 -22.05 -6.56 6.40
C ALA A 162 -23.51 -6.15 6.39
N GLY A 163 -24.25 -6.62 5.40
CA GLY A 163 -25.70 -6.45 5.28
C GLY A 163 -26.19 -6.87 3.90
N ALA A 164 -27.25 -7.66 3.84
CA ALA A 164 -27.80 -8.11 2.56
C ALA A 164 -28.32 -6.94 1.68
N SER A 165 -28.55 -5.79 2.28
CA SER A 165 -29.06 -4.58 1.63
C SER A 165 -27.96 -3.56 1.28
N ASN A 166 -26.71 -3.80 1.68
CA ASN A 166 -25.63 -2.87 1.40
C ASN A 166 -25.14 -3.05 -0.03
N VAL A 167 -25.28 -2.00 -0.82
CA VAL A 167 -24.80 -1.91 -2.19
C VAL A 167 -23.59 -0.97 -2.18
N ASN A 168 -22.44 -1.51 -2.42
CA ASN A 168 -21.18 -0.76 -2.42
C ASN A 168 -20.91 -0.13 -3.78
N LEU A 169 -21.19 -0.88 -4.86
CA LEU A 169 -21.19 -0.33 -6.23
C LEU A 169 -22.58 -0.40 -6.81
N ASN A 170 -23.11 0.75 -7.18
CA ASN A 170 -24.39 0.87 -7.89
C ASN A 170 -24.19 1.48 -9.28
N ALA A 171 -24.55 0.74 -10.33
CA ALA A 171 -24.54 1.24 -11.70
C ALA A 171 -25.93 1.17 -12.30
N SER A 172 -26.46 2.31 -12.78
CA SER A 172 -27.85 2.39 -13.24
C SER A 172 -28.03 3.36 -14.42
N ASN A 173 -29.22 3.27 -15.07
CA ASN A 173 -29.67 4.24 -16.07
C ASN A 173 -28.68 4.45 -17.23
N GLY A 174 -28.19 3.36 -17.84
CA GLY A 174 -27.30 3.38 -18.99
C GLY A 174 -25.85 3.78 -18.68
N ALA A 175 -25.42 3.65 -17.41
CA ALA A 175 -24.03 3.85 -17.04
C ALA A 175 -23.12 2.86 -17.78
N THR A 176 -21.98 3.34 -18.28
CA THR A 176 -21.01 2.51 -19.00
C THR A 176 -19.64 2.55 -18.29
N ILE A 177 -19.14 1.40 -17.88
CA ILE A 177 -17.82 1.25 -17.28
C ILE A 177 -16.99 0.36 -18.20
N ASN A 178 -15.89 0.89 -18.73
CA ASN A 178 -15.03 0.18 -19.67
C ASN A 178 -13.57 0.20 -19.21
N MET A 179 -13.11 -0.92 -18.64
CA MET A 179 -11.75 -1.09 -18.11
C MET A 179 -11.07 -2.30 -18.77
N PRO A 180 -10.68 -2.23 -20.05
CA PRO A 180 -10.22 -3.39 -20.83
C PRO A 180 -8.88 -3.96 -20.33
N LYS A 181 -8.09 -3.22 -19.56
CA LYS A 181 -6.77 -3.66 -19.07
C LYS A 181 -6.73 -3.88 -17.56
N CYS A 182 -7.73 -3.46 -16.83
CA CYS A 182 -7.81 -3.61 -15.38
C CYS A 182 -9.24 -3.99 -14.95
N GLY A 183 -9.48 -4.04 -13.64
CA GLY A 183 -10.74 -4.53 -13.10
C GLY A 183 -11.26 -3.77 -11.89
N ILE A 184 -12.27 -4.36 -11.27
CA ILE A 184 -12.91 -3.88 -10.04
C ILE A 184 -12.64 -4.88 -8.92
N ALA A 185 -12.24 -4.37 -7.75
CA ALA A 185 -12.26 -5.07 -6.48
C ALA A 185 -13.35 -4.46 -5.59
N ASP A 186 -14.34 -5.25 -5.17
CA ASP A 186 -15.39 -4.83 -4.24
C ASP A 186 -15.27 -5.63 -2.95
N ASN A 187 -14.91 -4.96 -1.87
CA ASN A 187 -14.73 -5.56 -0.55
C ASN A 187 -16.05 -5.77 0.21
N GLY A 188 -17.19 -5.44 -0.41
CA GLY A 188 -18.51 -5.61 0.17
C GLY A 188 -18.93 -7.07 0.31
N PRO A 189 -19.32 -7.54 1.52
CA PRO A 189 -19.71 -8.92 1.76
C PRO A 189 -21.20 -9.20 1.42
N GLY A 190 -21.94 -8.21 0.93
CA GLY A 190 -23.37 -8.34 0.61
C GLY A 190 -23.67 -9.33 -0.51
N SER A 191 -24.84 -9.96 -0.50
CA SER A 191 -25.30 -10.85 -1.58
C SER A 191 -25.50 -10.12 -2.93
N CYS A 192 -25.66 -8.80 -2.91
CA CYS A 192 -25.68 -7.88 -4.04
C CYS A 192 -24.81 -6.67 -3.73
N ALA A 193 -23.57 -6.87 -3.24
CA ALA A 193 -22.62 -5.79 -2.97
C ALA A 193 -22.44 -4.87 -4.19
N MET A 194 -22.44 -5.47 -5.36
CA MET A 194 -22.43 -4.75 -6.63
C MET A 194 -23.78 -4.94 -7.32
N THR A 195 -24.49 -3.85 -7.60
CA THR A 195 -25.81 -3.87 -8.23
C THR A 195 -25.80 -3.09 -9.55
N LEU A 196 -26.29 -3.72 -10.61
CA LEU A 196 -26.41 -3.12 -11.93
C LEU A 196 -27.85 -3.18 -12.40
N SER A 197 -28.36 -2.06 -12.94
CA SER A 197 -29.73 -1.99 -13.42
C SER A 197 -29.90 -1.01 -14.57
N GLY A 198 -31.06 -1.06 -15.23
CA GLY A 198 -31.48 -0.04 -16.20
C GLY A 198 -30.52 0.13 -17.38
N GLY A 199 -30.06 -0.99 -17.96
CA GLY A 199 -29.17 -0.98 -19.14
C GLY A 199 -27.71 -0.58 -18.83
N ALA A 200 -27.28 -0.61 -17.57
CA ALA A 200 -25.88 -0.38 -17.24
C ALA A 200 -24.99 -1.48 -17.83
N ASP A 201 -23.86 -1.10 -18.41
CA ASP A 201 -22.91 -2.02 -19.04
C ASP A 201 -21.51 -1.88 -18.43
N LEU A 202 -21.00 -2.97 -17.85
CA LEU A 202 -19.67 -3.05 -17.28
C LEU A 202 -18.83 -4.05 -18.07
N THR A 203 -17.76 -3.56 -18.68
CA THR A 203 -16.76 -4.37 -19.35
C THR A 203 -15.40 -4.15 -18.70
N MET A 204 -14.76 -5.23 -18.25
CA MET A 204 -13.49 -5.16 -17.54
C MET A 204 -12.62 -6.41 -17.75
N LYS A 205 -11.34 -6.29 -17.41
CA LYS A 205 -10.40 -7.43 -17.45
C LYS A 205 -10.64 -8.39 -16.30
N SER A 206 -10.78 -7.89 -15.07
CA SER A 206 -10.92 -8.72 -13.87
C SER A 206 -11.99 -8.17 -12.92
N LEU A 207 -12.64 -9.07 -12.19
CA LEU A 207 -13.62 -8.76 -11.16
C LEU A 207 -13.38 -9.64 -9.93
N ALA A 208 -13.20 -9.01 -8.78
CA ALA A 208 -13.22 -9.68 -7.48
C ALA A 208 -14.28 -9.02 -6.60
N VAL A 209 -15.21 -9.78 -6.07
CA VAL A 209 -16.24 -9.32 -5.13
C VAL A 209 -16.21 -10.24 -3.92
N VAL A 210 -16.10 -9.68 -2.71
CA VAL A 210 -16.12 -10.47 -1.47
C VAL A 210 -17.49 -11.12 -1.29
N GLY A 211 -18.55 -10.40 -1.52
CA GLY A 211 -19.91 -10.93 -1.62
C GLY A 211 -20.25 -11.41 -3.03
N ASN A 212 -21.31 -10.85 -3.58
CA ASN A 212 -21.77 -11.16 -4.93
C ASN A 212 -22.27 -9.91 -5.65
N TYR A 213 -22.57 -10.03 -6.94
CA TYR A 213 -23.17 -8.97 -7.74
C TYR A 213 -24.55 -9.41 -8.28
N CYS A 214 -25.41 -8.43 -8.48
CA CYS A 214 -26.75 -8.62 -9.01
C CYS A 214 -26.96 -7.75 -10.27
N THR A 215 -27.63 -8.29 -11.28
CA THR A 215 -28.00 -7.56 -12.49
C THR A 215 -29.51 -7.61 -12.72
N SER A 216 -30.10 -6.51 -13.19
CA SER A 216 -31.51 -6.43 -13.53
C SER A 216 -31.76 -5.44 -14.66
N ASN A 217 -32.96 -5.50 -15.27
CA ASN A 217 -33.43 -4.53 -16.28
C ASN A 217 -32.45 -4.28 -17.43
N GLY A 218 -31.89 -5.37 -18.01
CA GLY A 218 -31.03 -5.30 -19.19
C GLY A 218 -29.59 -4.87 -18.92
N ALA A 219 -29.17 -4.80 -17.66
CA ALA A 219 -27.77 -4.53 -17.32
C ALA A 219 -26.85 -5.75 -17.57
N SER A 220 -25.61 -5.49 -17.94
CA SER A 220 -24.63 -6.53 -18.27
C SER A 220 -23.29 -6.36 -17.53
N VAL A 221 -22.61 -7.49 -17.27
CA VAL A 221 -21.24 -7.56 -16.72
C VAL A 221 -20.41 -8.49 -17.58
N THR A 222 -19.47 -7.93 -18.31
CA THR A 222 -18.54 -8.65 -19.17
C THR A 222 -17.14 -8.62 -18.56
N VAL A 223 -16.60 -9.79 -18.21
CA VAL A 223 -15.24 -9.93 -17.69
C VAL A 223 -14.43 -10.76 -18.67
N THR A 224 -13.36 -10.17 -19.22
CA THR A 224 -12.53 -10.82 -20.25
C THR A 224 -11.48 -11.76 -19.67
N GLY A 225 -11.14 -11.62 -18.40
CA GLY A 225 -10.18 -12.45 -17.66
C GLY A 225 -10.80 -13.12 -16.42
N THR A 226 -10.25 -12.86 -15.25
CA THR A 226 -10.67 -13.53 -14.00
C THR A 226 -11.90 -12.88 -13.39
N LYS A 227 -12.91 -13.68 -13.07
CA LYS A 227 -14.14 -13.28 -12.37
C LYS A 227 -14.32 -14.13 -11.12
N THR A 228 -14.26 -13.52 -9.94
CA THR A 228 -14.36 -14.22 -8.66
C THR A 228 -15.39 -13.53 -7.77
N THR A 229 -16.35 -14.30 -7.29
CA THR A 229 -17.26 -13.93 -6.19
C THR A 229 -16.91 -14.77 -4.97
N GLY A 230 -17.18 -14.28 -3.75
CA GLY A 230 -16.61 -14.90 -2.55
C GLY A 230 -15.09 -14.74 -2.47
N ALA A 231 -14.56 -13.67 -3.09
CA ALA A 231 -13.13 -13.38 -3.10
C ALA A 231 -12.62 -12.97 -1.72
N ALA A 232 -11.32 -13.07 -1.50
CA ALA A 232 -10.70 -12.39 -0.37
C ALA A 232 -10.76 -10.87 -0.59
N ALA A 233 -10.91 -10.10 0.50
CA ALA A 233 -10.85 -8.65 0.42
C ALA A 233 -9.48 -8.18 -0.08
N VAL A 234 -9.48 -7.18 -0.93
CA VAL A 234 -8.28 -6.52 -1.43
C VAL A 234 -7.85 -5.46 -0.41
N ALA A 235 -6.55 -5.33 -0.19
CA ALA A 235 -6.02 -4.37 0.76
C ALA A 235 -5.95 -2.97 0.15
N ASP A 236 -6.41 -1.96 0.90
CA ASP A 236 -6.30 -0.55 0.53
C ASP A 236 -4.82 -0.13 0.39
N PRO A 237 -4.34 0.22 -0.82
CA PRO A 237 -2.95 0.56 -1.06
C PRO A 237 -2.51 1.87 -0.37
N TYR A 238 -3.46 2.72 0.00
CA TYR A 238 -3.19 4.00 0.64
C TYR A 238 -3.53 4.05 2.13
N ALA A 239 -3.89 2.93 2.77
CA ALA A 239 -4.26 2.85 4.19
C ALA A 239 -3.20 3.43 5.15
N SER A 240 -1.92 3.44 4.75
CA SER A 240 -0.83 4.01 5.54
C SER A 240 -0.68 5.53 5.39
N VAL A 241 -1.39 6.17 4.46
CA VAL A 241 -1.33 7.62 4.26
C VAL A 241 -2.23 8.29 5.31
N SER A 242 -1.64 9.20 6.10
CA SER A 242 -2.36 9.94 7.13
C SER A 242 -2.22 11.45 6.93
N LEU A 243 -3.26 12.20 7.29
CA LEU A 243 -3.25 13.66 7.20
C LEU A 243 -2.06 14.24 7.95
N SER A 244 -1.79 13.77 9.19
CA SER A 244 -0.67 14.24 10.01
C SER A 244 0.70 14.01 9.38
N SER A 245 0.88 12.90 8.66
CA SER A 245 2.13 12.64 7.95
C SER A 245 2.34 13.58 6.76
N VAL A 246 1.28 13.95 6.06
CA VAL A 246 1.34 14.89 4.94
C VAL A 246 1.53 16.31 5.45
N GLU A 247 0.84 16.75 6.51
CA GLU A 247 1.07 18.05 7.19
C GLU A 247 2.53 18.20 7.61
N ALA A 248 3.10 17.16 8.25
CA ALA A 248 4.51 17.17 8.66
C ALA A 248 5.46 17.31 7.47
N SER A 249 5.19 16.58 6.37
CA SER A 249 6.04 16.60 5.16
C SER A 249 5.98 17.92 4.40
N THR A 250 4.85 18.63 4.46
CA THR A 250 4.64 19.94 3.82
C THR A 250 4.90 21.11 4.77
N SER A 251 5.23 20.85 6.03
CA SER A 251 5.35 21.86 7.10
C SER A 251 4.09 22.74 7.21
N THR A 252 2.92 22.14 6.98
CA THR A 252 1.62 22.80 6.96
C THR A 252 0.81 22.36 8.17
N THR A 253 0.00 23.26 8.72
CA THR A 253 -0.99 22.95 9.77
C THR A 253 -2.36 23.40 9.28
N ILE A 254 -3.31 22.47 9.17
CA ILE A 254 -4.64 22.73 8.58
C ILE A 254 -5.48 23.74 9.35
N SER A 255 -5.15 24.05 10.61
CA SER A 255 -5.79 25.15 11.36
C SER A 255 -5.34 26.54 10.93
N ASN A 256 -4.24 26.66 10.19
CA ASN A 256 -3.68 27.92 9.73
C ASN A 256 -4.15 28.22 8.31
N CYS A 257 -5.29 28.87 8.17
CA CYS A 257 -5.87 29.19 6.88
C CYS A 257 -5.03 30.20 6.09
N ASN A 258 -4.58 29.82 4.89
CA ASN A 258 -3.99 30.73 3.93
C ASN A 258 -5.08 31.52 3.19
N HIS A 259 -6.21 30.87 2.93
CA HIS A 259 -7.38 31.44 2.27
C HIS A 259 -8.64 31.05 3.03
N THR A 260 -9.61 31.97 3.09
CA THR A 260 -10.91 31.73 3.73
C THR A 260 -12.02 32.01 2.74
N ASN A 261 -12.94 31.02 2.55
CA ASN A 261 -14.05 31.09 1.62
C ASN A 261 -13.59 31.54 0.19
N ALA A 262 -12.52 30.91 -0.31
CA ALA A 262 -11.90 31.28 -1.57
C ALA A 262 -12.87 31.02 -2.74
N SER A 263 -13.13 32.06 -3.54
CA SER A 263 -14.07 31.99 -4.67
C SER A 263 -13.54 32.74 -5.87
N TYR A 264 -13.42 32.03 -6.99
CA TYR A 264 -12.94 32.53 -8.28
C TYR A 264 -14.06 32.34 -9.31
N THR A 265 -14.70 33.43 -9.71
CA THR A 265 -15.90 33.38 -10.55
C THR A 265 -15.71 34.04 -11.91
N SER A 266 -14.52 34.50 -12.25
CA SER A 266 -14.21 35.10 -13.55
C SER A 266 -12.69 35.18 -13.79
N GLY A 267 -12.32 35.36 -15.06
CA GLY A 267 -10.94 35.62 -15.48
C GLY A 267 -10.00 34.43 -15.30
N SER A 268 -8.71 34.70 -15.42
CA SER A 268 -7.63 33.71 -15.24
C SER A 268 -6.97 33.94 -13.88
N ASN A 269 -6.90 32.87 -13.09
CA ASN A 269 -6.43 32.89 -11.72
C ASN A 269 -5.29 31.88 -11.53
N THR A 270 -4.25 32.23 -10.81
CA THR A 270 -3.20 31.31 -10.37
C THR A 270 -3.34 31.08 -8.87
N LEU A 271 -3.48 29.81 -8.48
CA LEU A 271 -3.63 29.40 -7.09
C LEU A 271 -2.32 28.79 -6.60
N SER A 272 -2.00 29.07 -5.33
CA SER A 272 -0.82 28.53 -4.65
C SER A 272 -1.21 27.41 -3.68
N PRO A 273 -0.35 26.37 -3.48
CA PRO A 273 -0.56 25.37 -2.46
C PRO A 273 -0.77 25.98 -1.07
N GLY A 274 -1.56 25.32 -0.23
CA GLY A 274 -1.86 25.81 1.11
C GLY A 274 -3.23 25.39 1.62
N VAL A 275 -3.68 26.06 2.69
CA VAL A 275 -4.90 25.74 3.43
C VAL A 275 -6.04 26.68 3.03
N TYR A 276 -7.10 26.11 2.49
CA TYR A 276 -8.32 26.78 2.02
C TYR A 276 -9.47 26.46 2.98
N CYS A 277 -9.68 27.29 3.96
CA CYS A 277 -10.73 27.11 4.95
C CYS A 277 -12.09 27.60 4.44
N GLY A 278 -13.16 26.84 4.72
CA GLY A 278 -14.51 27.17 4.29
C GLY A 278 -14.79 26.85 2.82
N GLY A 279 -13.93 26.01 2.22
CA GLY A 279 -14.07 25.56 0.85
C GLY A 279 -13.25 26.33 -0.19
N LEU A 280 -13.28 25.83 -1.43
CA LEU A 280 -12.66 26.45 -2.61
C LEU A 280 -13.64 26.35 -3.77
N ASN A 281 -14.09 27.49 -4.29
CA ASN A 281 -15.03 27.57 -5.41
C ASN A 281 -14.36 28.15 -6.65
N ILE A 282 -14.46 27.48 -7.79
CA ILE A 282 -14.05 27.95 -9.11
C ILE A 282 -15.23 27.74 -10.05
N SER A 283 -15.86 28.80 -10.54
CA SER A 283 -17.13 28.69 -11.27
C SER A 283 -17.32 29.79 -12.29
N ASN A 284 -18.48 29.77 -12.98
CA ASN A 284 -18.91 30.81 -13.93
C ASN A 284 -17.90 31.11 -15.05
N GLY A 285 -17.29 30.06 -15.62
CA GLY A 285 -16.35 30.18 -16.73
C GLY A 285 -14.94 30.67 -16.31
N ALA A 286 -14.65 30.77 -15.04
CA ALA A 286 -13.30 31.11 -14.58
C ALA A 286 -12.27 30.05 -15.00
N THR A 287 -11.08 30.52 -15.37
CA THR A 287 -9.91 29.67 -15.60
C THR A 287 -9.00 29.71 -14.37
N ALA A 288 -8.58 28.55 -13.89
CA ALA A 288 -7.65 28.46 -12.78
C ALA A 288 -6.46 27.57 -13.11
N THR A 289 -5.26 28.03 -12.80
CA THR A 289 -4.04 27.21 -12.83
C THR A 289 -3.56 27.02 -11.40
N MET A 290 -3.52 25.77 -10.95
CA MET A 290 -3.03 25.42 -9.62
C MET A 290 -1.54 25.07 -9.72
N SER A 291 -0.70 25.79 -8.97
CA SER A 291 0.74 25.51 -8.89
C SER A 291 0.99 24.15 -8.24
N PRO A 292 2.04 23.41 -8.62
CA PRO A 292 2.34 22.10 -8.04
C PRO A 292 2.43 22.14 -6.51
N GLY A 293 1.87 21.13 -5.85
CA GLY A 293 1.88 21.00 -4.39
C GLY A 293 0.57 20.51 -3.79
N VAL A 294 0.42 20.66 -2.47
CA VAL A 294 -0.74 20.13 -1.72
C VAL A 294 -1.71 21.27 -1.37
N TYR A 295 -2.97 21.06 -1.68
CA TYR A 295 -4.10 21.95 -1.39
C TYR A 295 -5.01 21.31 -0.36
N TYR A 296 -5.09 21.86 0.83
CA TYR A 296 -5.97 21.41 1.89
C TYR A 296 -7.27 22.20 1.85
N VAL A 297 -8.37 21.57 1.46
CA VAL A 297 -9.71 22.16 1.52
C VAL A 297 -10.34 21.74 2.83
N VAL A 298 -10.52 22.70 3.75
CA VAL A 298 -10.94 22.47 5.12
C VAL A 298 -12.39 22.88 5.31
N GLY A 299 -13.27 21.90 5.46
CA GLY A 299 -14.71 22.10 5.58
C GLY A 299 -15.39 22.57 4.30
N ASN A 300 -16.73 22.50 4.28
CA ASN A 300 -17.55 22.90 3.14
C ASN A 300 -17.22 22.08 1.87
N THR A 301 -17.05 22.72 0.69
CA THR A 301 -16.88 22.01 -0.58
C THR A 301 -15.70 22.53 -1.41
N PHE A 302 -15.07 21.62 -2.14
CA PHE A 302 -14.30 21.95 -3.33
C PHE A 302 -15.25 21.94 -4.54
N THR A 303 -15.59 23.10 -5.02
CA THR A 303 -16.61 23.26 -6.04
C THR A 303 -15.99 23.73 -7.37
N LEU A 304 -16.22 22.95 -8.43
CA LEU A 304 -15.97 23.36 -9.80
C LEU A 304 -17.31 23.45 -10.55
N GLY A 305 -17.64 24.64 -11.05
CA GLY A 305 -18.95 24.88 -11.62
C GLY A 305 -18.95 25.71 -12.90
N GLY A 306 -20.05 25.64 -13.61
CA GLY A 306 -20.41 26.61 -14.63
C GLY A 306 -19.40 26.85 -15.76
N GLY A 307 -18.91 25.79 -16.42
CA GLY A 307 -18.00 25.91 -17.57
C GLY A 307 -16.59 26.38 -17.22
N SER A 308 -16.20 26.28 -15.96
CA SER A 308 -14.82 26.60 -15.52
C SER A 308 -13.81 25.61 -16.11
N THR A 309 -12.57 26.10 -16.25
CA THR A 309 -11.42 25.29 -16.68
C THR A 309 -10.37 25.32 -15.59
N VAL A 310 -9.98 24.14 -15.08
CA VAL A 310 -8.94 24.02 -14.06
C VAL A 310 -7.80 23.13 -14.57
N THR A 311 -6.58 23.63 -14.45
CA THR A 311 -5.35 22.88 -14.75
C THR A 311 -4.52 22.80 -13.50
N ALA A 312 -4.19 21.58 -13.08
CA ALA A 312 -3.51 21.25 -11.83
C ALA A 312 -2.51 20.11 -12.08
N ASP A 313 -1.28 20.48 -12.42
CA ASP A 313 -0.21 19.53 -12.70
C ASP A 313 0.72 19.38 -11.49
N GLY A 314 0.97 18.12 -11.08
CA GLY A 314 1.73 17.81 -9.86
C GLY A 314 1.01 18.25 -8.58
N VAL A 315 -0.32 18.15 -8.55
CA VAL A 315 -1.18 18.65 -7.47
C VAL A 315 -1.87 17.50 -6.75
N THR A 316 -1.92 17.59 -5.43
CA THR A 316 -2.83 16.79 -4.59
C THR A 316 -3.84 17.71 -3.90
N ILE A 317 -5.13 17.41 -4.04
CA ILE A 317 -6.22 18.09 -3.34
C ILE A 317 -6.68 17.21 -2.19
N ILE A 318 -6.56 17.69 -0.95
CA ILE A 318 -6.97 17.00 0.28
C ILE A 318 -8.27 17.62 0.80
N LEU A 319 -9.31 16.83 0.89
CA LEU A 319 -10.61 17.22 1.46
C LEU A 319 -10.64 16.80 2.92
N THR A 320 -10.63 17.77 3.83
CA THR A 320 -10.57 17.52 5.27
C THR A 320 -11.50 18.48 6.05
N GLY A 321 -11.56 18.36 7.35
CA GLY A 321 -12.42 19.17 8.19
C GLY A 321 -12.37 18.77 9.66
N SER A 322 -13.43 19.09 10.38
CA SER A 322 -13.59 18.70 11.78
C SER A 322 -15.06 18.54 12.17
N GLY A 323 -15.34 17.69 13.16
CA GLY A 323 -16.71 17.44 13.63
C GLY A 323 -17.60 16.86 12.53
N SER A 324 -18.62 17.58 12.13
CA SER A 324 -19.52 17.21 11.02
C SER A 324 -19.23 17.98 9.72
N ASN A 325 -18.26 18.88 9.73
CA ASN A 325 -17.93 19.75 8.60
C ASN A 325 -16.64 19.31 7.91
N TYR A 326 -16.68 18.16 7.24
CA TYR A 326 -15.62 17.68 6.34
C TYR A 326 -15.92 18.10 4.91
N ALA A 327 -14.86 18.48 4.18
CA ALA A 327 -15.00 18.87 2.78
C ALA A 327 -15.38 17.69 1.90
N THR A 328 -16.20 17.96 0.88
CA THR A 328 -16.51 17.06 -0.26
C THR A 328 -16.18 17.77 -1.56
N ALA A 329 -16.09 17.03 -2.67
CA ALA A 329 -15.94 17.66 -3.98
C ALA A 329 -17.29 17.67 -4.75
N GLN A 330 -17.55 18.78 -5.44
CA GLN A 330 -18.69 18.93 -6.33
C GLN A 330 -18.20 19.48 -7.67
N ILE A 331 -18.19 18.64 -8.69
CA ILE A 331 -17.78 19.01 -10.03
C ILE A 331 -19.04 18.99 -10.92
N ALA A 332 -19.45 20.17 -11.39
CA ALA A 332 -20.69 20.37 -12.12
C ALA A 332 -20.50 20.19 -13.63
N ASN A 333 -21.62 20.28 -14.36
CA ASN A 333 -21.67 20.16 -15.80
C ASN A 333 -20.80 21.22 -16.53
N GLY A 334 -20.18 20.82 -17.64
CA GLY A 334 -19.42 21.70 -18.52
C GLY A 334 -18.07 22.16 -17.97
N VAL A 335 -17.59 21.56 -16.89
CA VAL A 335 -16.25 21.81 -16.33
C VAL A 335 -15.20 21.07 -17.15
N THR A 336 -14.05 21.72 -17.40
CA THR A 336 -12.83 21.03 -17.84
C THR A 336 -11.86 20.97 -16.67
N PHE A 337 -11.60 19.76 -16.17
CA PHE A 337 -10.72 19.53 -15.03
C PHE A 337 -9.54 18.62 -15.42
N ASN A 338 -8.37 19.24 -15.55
CA ASN A 338 -7.11 18.54 -15.83
C ASN A 338 -6.32 18.47 -14.52
N LEU A 339 -6.21 17.29 -13.92
CA LEU A 339 -5.53 17.07 -12.66
C LEU A 339 -4.52 15.93 -12.79
N THR A 340 -3.24 16.22 -12.54
CA THR A 340 -2.18 15.21 -12.51
C THR A 340 -1.57 15.13 -11.11
N ALA A 341 -1.54 13.95 -10.53
CA ALA A 341 -0.94 13.71 -9.24
C ALA A 341 0.59 13.96 -9.25
N PRO A 342 1.20 14.32 -8.11
CA PRO A 342 2.65 14.34 -7.99
C PRO A 342 3.22 12.92 -8.10
N THR A 343 4.40 12.77 -8.71
CA THR A 343 5.08 11.48 -8.87
C THR A 343 6.02 11.15 -7.71
N THR A 344 6.26 12.10 -6.82
CA THR A 344 7.17 11.99 -5.67
C THR A 344 6.58 12.65 -4.43
N GLY A 345 7.14 12.36 -3.27
CA GLY A 345 6.70 12.94 -1.99
C GLY A 345 5.64 12.09 -1.27
N SER A 346 5.12 12.61 -0.17
CA SER A 346 4.17 11.91 0.72
C SER A 346 2.82 11.63 0.09
N THR A 347 2.44 12.38 -0.94
CA THR A 347 1.20 12.24 -1.70
C THR A 347 1.41 11.73 -3.11
N ALA A 348 2.58 11.11 -3.39
CA ALA A 348 2.88 10.56 -4.72
C ALA A 348 1.76 9.63 -5.21
N GLY A 349 1.33 9.87 -6.44
CA GLY A 349 0.26 9.11 -7.09
C GLY A 349 -1.16 9.45 -6.65
N ILE A 350 -1.36 10.33 -5.66
CA ILE A 350 -2.70 10.74 -5.19
C ILE A 350 -3.05 12.10 -5.78
N ALA A 351 -4.06 12.13 -6.64
CA ALA A 351 -4.58 13.35 -7.26
C ALA A 351 -5.59 14.07 -6.34
N MET A 352 -6.52 13.32 -5.75
CA MET A 352 -7.47 13.84 -4.76
C MET A 352 -7.67 12.83 -3.64
N TRP A 353 -7.75 13.31 -2.42
CA TRP A 353 -7.87 12.48 -1.23
C TRP A 353 -8.89 13.07 -0.25
N ALA A 354 -9.85 12.27 0.21
CA ALA A 354 -10.69 12.61 1.35
C ALA A 354 -10.09 12.02 2.63
N ASP A 355 -9.97 12.87 3.64
CA ASP A 355 -9.50 12.48 4.98
C ASP A 355 -10.30 11.30 5.52
N SER A 356 -9.62 10.29 6.02
CA SER A 356 -10.22 9.07 6.59
C SER A 356 -11.07 9.33 7.85
N ALA A 357 -10.94 10.50 8.47
CA ALA A 357 -11.82 10.93 9.56
C ALA A 357 -13.17 11.51 9.06
N SER A 358 -13.35 11.67 7.75
CA SER A 358 -14.61 12.13 7.16
C SER A 358 -15.74 11.10 7.42
N PRO A 359 -16.98 11.56 7.72
CA PRO A 359 -18.11 10.66 7.88
C PRO A 359 -18.43 9.84 6.62
N THR A 360 -18.83 8.57 6.79
CA THR A 360 -19.19 7.69 5.67
C THR A 360 -20.48 8.11 4.94
N THR A 361 -21.22 9.08 5.48
CA THR A 361 -22.40 9.71 4.84
C THR A 361 -22.02 10.84 3.89
N SER A 362 -20.75 11.23 3.83
CA SER A 362 -20.27 12.27 2.93
C SER A 362 -20.27 11.79 1.48
N ASN A 363 -20.70 12.65 0.56
CA ASN A 363 -20.79 12.32 -0.86
C ASN A 363 -20.03 13.33 -1.71
N THR A 364 -19.06 12.83 -2.47
CA THR A 364 -18.38 13.57 -3.53
C THR A 364 -19.09 13.30 -4.86
N SER A 365 -19.54 14.37 -5.52
CA SER A 365 -20.31 14.31 -6.76
C SER A 365 -19.51 14.81 -7.97
N LEU A 366 -19.43 13.95 -8.96
CA LEU A 366 -18.81 14.22 -10.27
C LEU A 366 -19.92 14.18 -11.31
N ALA A 367 -20.45 15.36 -11.67
CA ALA A 367 -21.65 15.47 -12.51
C ALA A 367 -21.32 15.66 -14.00
N GLY A 368 -22.29 15.39 -14.81
CA GLY A 368 -22.24 15.18 -16.23
C GLY A 368 -21.73 16.30 -17.12
N GLY A 369 -21.25 15.90 -18.32
CA GLY A 369 -20.71 16.81 -19.32
C GLY A 369 -19.38 17.47 -18.91
N ALA A 370 -18.79 17.07 -17.79
CA ALA A 370 -17.45 17.47 -17.41
C ALA A 370 -16.41 16.66 -18.18
N ASN A 371 -15.41 17.34 -18.74
CA ASN A 371 -14.18 16.73 -19.22
C ASN A 371 -13.26 16.51 -18.03
N PHE A 372 -13.29 15.29 -17.51
CA PHE A 372 -12.59 14.92 -16.29
C PHE A 372 -11.30 14.17 -16.67
N ASN A 373 -10.19 14.91 -16.77
CA ASN A 373 -8.89 14.37 -17.16
C ASN A 373 -8.01 14.24 -15.93
N VAL A 374 -8.18 13.14 -15.16
CA VAL A 374 -7.41 12.91 -13.94
C VAL A 374 -6.39 11.81 -14.17
N THR A 375 -5.13 12.08 -13.84
CA THR A 375 -4.03 11.12 -13.82
C THR A 375 -3.59 10.91 -12.37
N GLY A 376 -3.76 9.69 -11.85
CA GLY A 376 -3.46 9.32 -10.47
C GLY A 376 -4.65 8.74 -9.74
N ALA A 377 -4.56 8.63 -8.42
CA ALA A 377 -5.60 8.07 -7.58
C ALA A 377 -6.58 9.13 -7.08
N LEU A 378 -7.87 8.80 -7.18
CA LEU A 378 -8.95 9.41 -6.43
C LEU A 378 -9.20 8.53 -5.20
N TYR A 379 -8.79 8.99 -4.03
CA TYR A 379 -8.81 8.22 -2.80
C TYR A 379 -9.81 8.79 -1.79
N PHE A 380 -10.92 8.09 -1.60
CA PHE A 380 -12.06 8.49 -0.76
C PHE A 380 -12.43 7.39 0.25
N PRO A 381 -11.56 7.06 1.22
CA PRO A 381 -11.69 5.85 2.04
C PRO A 381 -12.96 5.80 2.87
N THR A 382 -13.58 6.94 3.14
CA THR A 382 -14.81 7.04 3.94
C THR A 382 -15.93 7.79 3.22
N GLN A 383 -15.72 8.27 1.99
CA GLN A 383 -16.75 8.99 1.24
C GLN A 383 -17.30 8.15 0.09
N GLN A 384 -18.58 8.33 -0.19
CA GLN A 384 -19.19 7.86 -1.43
C GLN A 384 -18.79 8.76 -2.61
N VAL A 385 -18.53 8.17 -3.76
CA VAL A 385 -18.28 8.89 -5.01
C VAL A 385 -19.39 8.60 -6.00
N SER A 386 -20.03 9.65 -6.50
CA SER A 386 -21.13 9.56 -7.46
C SER A 386 -20.73 10.16 -8.81
N PHE A 387 -20.80 9.33 -9.85
CA PHE A 387 -20.67 9.75 -11.25
C PHE A 387 -22.07 9.82 -11.86
N SER A 388 -22.47 10.98 -12.38
CA SER A 388 -23.83 11.17 -12.90
C SER A 388 -23.87 11.94 -14.21
N ASN A 389 -24.96 11.76 -14.96
CA ASN A 389 -25.36 12.60 -16.11
C ASN A 389 -24.27 12.79 -17.21
N GLY A 390 -23.58 11.71 -17.62
CA GLY A 390 -22.59 11.77 -18.69
C GLY A 390 -21.22 12.27 -18.24
N ALA A 391 -20.90 12.21 -16.96
CA ALA A 391 -19.53 12.38 -16.49
C ALA A 391 -18.61 11.36 -17.20
N SER A 392 -17.55 11.84 -17.83
CA SER A 392 -16.61 10.97 -18.54
C SER A 392 -15.17 11.31 -18.17
N ASN A 393 -14.39 10.27 -17.93
CA ASN A 393 -12.96 10.43 -17.85
C ASN A 393 -12.32 10.02 -19.19
N ASN A 394 -11.34 10.81 -19.64
CA ASN A 394 -10.62 10.60 -20.89
C ASN A 394 -9.13 10.24 -20.69
N THR A 395 -8.74 9.90 -19.47
CA THR A 395 -7.34 9.56 -19.14
C THR A 395 -7.12 8.06 -19.14
N SER A 396 -5.90 7.66 -19.48
CA SER A 396 -5.47 6.26 -19.49
C SER A 396 -4.98 5.76 -18.11
N CYS A 397 -4.92 6.63 -17.11
CA CYS A 397 -4.38 6.32 -15.79
C CYS A 397 -5.21 7.01 -14.70
N LEU A 398 -6.30 6.38 -14.29
CA LEU A 398 -7.11 6.80 -13.16
C LEU A 398 -7.35 5.60 -12.25
N GLN A 399 -7.01 5.74 -10.97
CA GLN A 399 -7.44 4.80 -9.93
C GLN A 399 -8.57 5.43 -9.12
N LEU A 400 -9.64 4.68 -8.91
CA LEU A 400 -10.74 5.08 -8.03
C LEU A 400 -10.79 4.14 -6.82
N ILE A 401 -10.50 4.68 -5.66
CA ILE A 401 -10.56 3.95 -4.38
C ILE A 401 -11.53 4.72 -3.49
N ALA A 402 -12.67 4.15 -3.20
CA ALA A 402 -13.73 4.85 -2.47
C ALA A 402 -14.48 3.93 -1.51
N TYR A 403 -15.15 4.52 -0.52
CA TYR A 403 -16.01 3.78 0.40
C TYR A 403 -17.14 3.09 -0.35
N ASP A 404 -17.95 3.85 -1.10
CA ASP A 404 -18.97 3.36 -2.01
C ASP A 404 -18.90 4.14 -3.34
N VAL A 405 -19.38 3.53 -4.42
CA VAL A 405 -19.37 4.15 -5.76
C VAL A 405 -20.75 4.03 -6.43
N THR A 406 -21.22 5.13 -6.97
CA THR A 406 -22.46 5.15 -7.75
C THR A 406 -22.21 5.71 -9.14
N PHE A 407 -22.70 5.00 -10.17
CA PHE A 407 -22.75 5.45 -11.55
C PHE A 407 -24.20 5.56 -11.99
N SER A 408 -24.58 6.70 -12.55
CA SER A 408 -25.96 6.91 -13.05
C SER A 408 -26.00 7.77 -14.30
N GLY A 409 -26.97 7.53 -15.18
CA GLY A 409 -27.29 8.43 -16.25
C GLY A 409 -26.18 8.62 -17.29
N SER A 410 -25.84 7.59 -18.06
CA SER A 410 -24.85 7.63 -19.15
C SER A 410 -23.43 8.08 -18.73
N GLY A 411 -23.12 7.99 -17.45
CA GLY A 411 -21.76 8.19 -16.95
C GLY A 411 -20.82 7.14 -17.54
N THR A 412 -19.66 7.57 -18.04
CA THR A 412 -18.65 6.65 -18.57
C THR A 412 -17.38 6.72 -17.71
N PHE A 413 -16.88 5.57 -17.33
CA PHE A 413 -15.58 5.43 -16.70
C PHE A 413 -14.72 4.52 -17.59
N SER A 414 -13.59 5.03 -18.03
CA SER A 414 -12.66 4.26 -18.87
C SER A 414 -11.26 4.35 -18.31
N ASP A 415 -10.59 3.21 -18.18
CA ASP A 415 -9.21 3.15 -17.74
C ASP A 415 -8.44 2.02 -18.45
N THR A 416 -7.17 2.28 -18.69
CA THR A 416 -6.25 1.32 -19.33
C THR A 416 -5.14 0.84 -18.39
N GLY A 417 -5.18 1.22 -17.11
CA GLY A 417 -4.20 0.85 -16.09
C GLY A 417 -3.21 1.98 -15.76
N CYS A 418 -2.82 2.08 -14.50
CA CYS A 418 -2.06 3.18 -13.94
C CYS A 418 -0.79 2.69 -13.24
N THR A 419 0.30 2.52 -13.98
CA THR A 419 1.57 2.07 -13.40
C THR A 419 2.67 3.14 -13.40
N ALA A 420 2.54 4.19 -14.22
CA ALA A 420 3.61 5.15 -14.48
C ALA A 420 3.51 6.47 -13.68
N ALA A 421 2.39 6.76 -13.02
CA ALA A 421 2.15 8.07 -12.39
C ALA A 421 2.49 8.12 -10.89
N GLY A 422 3.26 7.16 -10.38
CA GLY A 422 3.57 7.07 -8.95
C GLY A 422 2.43 6.51 -8.09
N SER A 423 1.31 6.11 -8.69
CA SER A 423 0.20 5.49 -7.99
C SER A 423 0.54 4.07 -7.53
N ARG A 424 -0.01 3.67 -6.38
CA ARG A 424 0.20 2.35 -5.81
C ARG A 424 -0.73 1.33 -6.47
N PRO A 425 -0.27 0.12 -6.80
CA PRO A 425 -1.12 -0.88 -7.44
C PRO A 425 -2.24 -1.33 -6.50
N ILE A 426 -3.47 -1.39 -7.01
CA ILE A 426 -4.62 -1.95 -6.29
C ILE A 426 -4.62 -3.46 -6.49
N GLY A 427 -4.60 -4.20 -5.39
CA GLY A 427 -4.75 -5.66 -5.37
C GLY A 427 -3.71 -6.40 -6.19
N GLY A 428 -2.56 -5.82 -6.45
CA GLY A 428 -1.70 -6.45 -7.39
C GLY A 428 -0.21 -6.26 -7.18
N GLN A 429 0.36 -7.25 -6.58
CA GLN A 429 1.69 -7.67 -6.99
C GLN A 429 1.51 -8.91 -7.87
N ALA A 430 1.90 -8.85 -9.14
CA ALA A 430 1.80 -9.99 -10.05
C ALA A 430 2.62 -11.21 -9.59
N THR A 431 3.48 -11.03 -8.59
CA THR A 431 4.31 -12.09 -7.98
C THR A 431 4.42 -11.85 -6.47
N PRO A 432 4.51 -12.91 -5.66
CA PRO A 432 4.85 -12.79 -4.24
C PRO A 432 6.15 -12.00 -4.04
N GLN A 433 6.25 -11.26 -2.95
CA GLN A 433 7.45 -10.46 -2.67
C GLN A 433 7.89 -10.62 -1.22
N ILE A 434 9.21 -10.63 -1.01
CA ILE A 434 9.81 -10.43 0.31
C ILE A 434 9.80 -8.92 0.57
N VAL A 435 9.23 -8.52 1.72
CA VAL A 435 8.99 -7.10 2.05
C VAL A 435 9.72 -6.65 3.31
N GLU A 436 10.13 -7.59 4.18
CA GLU A 436 10.93 -7.34 5.39
C GLU A 436 11.89 -8.50 5.65
#